data_5231b082b0b125ddc34d5a22858c60af
#
_entry.id   5231b082b0b125ddc34d5a22858c60af
#
_cell.length_a   1.000
_cell.length_b   1.000
_cell.length_c   1.000
_cell.angle_alpha   90.00
_cell.angle_beta   90.00
_cell.angle_gamma   90.00
#
_symmetry.space_group_name_H-M   'P 1'
#
loop_
_entity.id
_entity.type
_entity.pdbx_description
1 polymer ?
#
loop_
_entity_poly.entity_id
_entity_poly.type
_entity_poly.pdbx_seq_one_letter_code
_entity_poly.pdbx_strand_id
1 'polypeptide(L)'
;SPTPTGKYMRWRPQSGNPHPRLFRLPDAKAIINRMGFNNDGVDKLVENVKTAKYQGVLGINIGKNADTPVENATKDYLICLEKVYQYASYVTVNISSPNTKGLRSLQSGHALTELLETLKNKQLELAEQFSFYVPLVLKVAPDLTTEDMEFIADQLLKFKIDGLIVTNTTLGREGVEGMLHGDEQGGLSGEPVFTKSTKCLSQFSKILQDQIPLIGVG
;
A
#
# COMPACT_ATOMS: atom_id res chain seq x y z
N SER A 1 10.28 16.76 6.30
CA SER A 1 8.97 16.99 5.68
C SER A 1 8.46 15.68 5.10
N PRO A 2 7.19 15.33 5.30
CA PRO A 2 6.65 14.09 4.78
C PRO A 2 6.75 14.12 3.25
N THR A 3 7.39 13.11 2.68
CA THR A 3 7.31 12.83 1.25
C THR A 3 5.81 12.75 0.89
N PRO A 4 5.29 13.52 -0.06
CA PRO A 4 3.89 13.36 -0.43
C PRO A 4 3.71 11.96 -1.01
N THR A 5 3.18 11.08 -0.18
CA THR A 5 2.65 9.80 -0.68
C THR A 5 1.49 10.16 -1.59
N GLY A 6 1.71 10.05 -2.88
CA GLY A 6 0.71 10.33 -3.89
C GLY A 6 -0.60 9.63 -3.60
N LYS A 7 -1.72 10.18 -4.05
CA LYS A 7 -3.04 9.55 -3.93
C LYS A 7 -2.97 8.10 -4.39
N TYR A 8 -3.61 7.21 -3.66
CA TYR A 8 -3.77 5.81 -4.05
C TYR A 8 -4.38 5.72 -5.44
N MET A 9 -3.70 5.07 -6.37
CA MET A 9 -4.13 5.01 -7.76
C MET A 9 -4.66 3.65 -8.15
N ARG A 10 -5.72 3.67 -8.93
CA ARG A 10 -6.33 2.55 -9.61
C ARG A 10 -6.31 2.82 -11.11
N TRP A 11 -6.28 1.78 -11.92
CA TRP A 11 -6.24 1.99 -13.36
C TRP A 11 -7.52 2.65 -13.89
N ARG A 12 -8.69 2.37 -13.29
CA ARG A 12 -9.96 3.06 -13.58
C ARG A 12 -10.37 4.01 -12.45
N PRO A 13 -11.07 5.10 -12.75
CA PRO A 13 -11.70 5.94 -11.73
C PRO A 13 -12.65 5.13 -10.84
N GLN A 14 -12.71 5.49 -9.56
CA GLN A 14 -13.73 4.96 -8.66
C GLN A 14 -14.08 5.99 -7.59
N SER A 15 -15.37 6.09 -7.25
CA SER A 15 -15.91 7.07 -6.29
C SER A 15 -15.56 6.75 -4.83
N GLY A 16 -15.14 5.51 -4.56
CA GLY A 16 -14.94 5.01 -3.21
C GLY A 16 -16.25 4.63 -2.51
N ASN A 17 -16.17 4.40 -1.20
CA ASN A 17 -17.32 4.00 -0.40
C ASN A 17 -18.30 5.16 -0.16
N PRO A 18 -19.59 4.88 0.13
CA PRO A 18 -20.58 5.89 0.51
C PRO A 18 -20.17 6.71 1.74
N HIS A 19 -20.68 7.93 1.81
CA HIS A 19 -20.54 8.77 3.00
C HIS A 19 -21.56 8.41 4.09
N PRO A 20 -21.23 8.59 5.41
CA PRO A 20 -19.95 9.04 5.96
C PRO A 20 -18.87 7.95 5.88
N ARG A 21 -17.64 8.34 5.62
CA ARG A 21 -16.52 7.40 5.41
C ARG A 21 -15.22 7.80 6.11
N LEU A 22 -15.27 8.84 6.96
CA LEU A 22 -14.15 9.32 7.78
C LEU A 22 -14.70 9.78 9.12
N PHE A 23 -14.15 9.23 10.19
CA PHE A 23 -14.59 9.42 11.56
C PHE A 23 -13.40 9.83 12.42
N ARG A 24 -13.51 10.99 13.04
CA ARG A 24 -12.48 11.51 13.97
C ARG A 24 -12.76 11.04 15.38
N LEU A 25 -11.72 10.62 16.07
CA LEU A 25 -11.72 10.29 17.50
C LEU A 25 -10.70 11.18 18.22
N PRO A 26 -11.07 12.45 18.52
CA PRO A 26 -10.13 13.44 19.03
C PRO A 26 -9.44 13.02 20.32
N ASP A 27 -10.18 12.43 21.26
CA ASP A 27 -9.68 12.00 22.56
C ASP A 27 -8.60 10.91 22.45
N ALA A 28 -8.69 10.08 21.40
CA ALA A 28 -7.68 9.07 21.10
C ALA A 28 -6.64 9.56 20.09
N LYS A 29 -6.70 10.80 19.61
CA LYS A 29 -5.88 11.33 18.51
C LYS A 29 -5.86 10.38 17.30
N ALA A 30 -7.04 9.89 16.92
CA ALA A 30 -7.21 8.82 15.96
C ALA A 30 -8.24 9.16 14.89
N ILE A 31 -8.20 8.38 13.80
CA ILE A 31 -9.16 8.45 12.71
C ILE A 31 -9.50 7.03 12.28
N ILE A 32 -10.80 6.76 12.10
CA ILE A 32 -11.26 5.59 11.36
C ILE A 32 -11.71 6.05 9.99
N ASN A 33 -11.23 5.37 8.93
CA ASN A 33 -11.65 5.67 7.57
C ASN A 33 -12.03 4.41 6.80
N ARG A 34 -13.02 4.56 5.93
CA ARG A 34 -13.41 3.61 4.91
C ARG A 34 -13.53 4.30 3.55
N MET A 35 -12.49 5.06 3.18
CA MET A 35 -12.49 5.88 1.95
C MET A 35 -12.78 5.05 0.69
N GLY A 36 -12.33 3.80 0.63
CA GLY A 36 -12.53 2.92 -0.53
C GLY A 36 -11.73 3.37 -1.75
N PHE A 37 -10.62 4.07 -1.53
CA PHE A 37 -9.71 4.54 -2.57
C PHE A 37 -10.38 5.34 -3.70
N ASN A 38 -11.17 6.35 -3.32
CA ASN A 38 -11.71 7.29 -4.30
C ASN A 38 -10.58 7.95 -5.10
N ASN A 39 -10.64 7.85 -6.41
CA ASN A 39 -9.63 8.40 -7.31
C ASN A 39 -10.17 8.57 -8.74
N ASP A 40 -9.50 9.39 -9.54
CA ASP A 40 -9.88 9.74 -10.90
C ASP A 40 -9.19 8.84 -11.96
N GLY A 41 -8.55 7.75 -11.53
CA GLY A 41 -7.84 6.82 -12.40
C GLY A 41 -6.40 7.20 -12.69
N VAL A 42 -5.63 6.23 -13.16
CA VAL A 42 -4.19 6.38 -13.38
C VAL A 42 -3.87 7.38 -14.49
N ASP A 43 -4.71 7.48 -15.53
CA ASP A 43 -4.50 8.42 -16.62
C ASP A 43 -4.57 9.87 -16.14
N LYS A 44 -5.54 10.17 -15.27
CA LYS A 44 -5.65 11.49 -14.66
C LYS A 44 -4.49 11.81 -13.72
N LEU A 45 -3.98 10.81 -13.00
CA LEU A 45 -2.75 10.99 -12.22
C LEU A 45 -1.58 11.39 -13.12
N VAL A 46 -1.36 10.64 -14.19
CA VAL A 46 -0.25 10.90 -15.13
C VAL A 46 -0.34 12.31 -15.71
N GLU A 47 -1.52 12.77 -16.12
CA GLU A 47 -1.73 14.17 -16.55
C GLU A 47 -1.33 15.16 -15.45
N ASN A 48 -1.79 14.93 -14.21
CA ASN A 48 -1.48 15.81 -13.09
C ASN A 48 0.02 15.82 -12.77
N VAL A 49 0.69 14.67 -12.82
CA VAL A 49 2.14 14.58 -12.61
C VAL A 49 2.93 15.32 -13.70
N LYS A 50 2.54 15.16 -14.96
CA LYS A 50 3.17 15.87 -16.09
C LYS A 50 3.07 17.39 -15.97
N THR A 51 1.97 17.88 -15.41
CA THR A 51 1.74 19.33 -15.23
C THR A 51 2.31 19.87 -13.93
N ALA A 52 2.58 19.01 -12.95
CA ALA A 52 3.15 19.38 -11.68
C ALA A 52 4.63 19.76 -11.84
N LYS A 53 5.03 20.93 -11.32
CA LYS A 53 6.43 21.37 -11.29
C LYS A 53 7.19 20.83 -10.06
N TYR A 54 6.83 19.63 -9.60
CA TYR A 54 7.46 19.03 -8.43
C TYR A 54 8.80 18.38 -8.80
N GLN A 55 9.86 18.72 -8.08
CA GLN A 55 11.24 18.26 -8.33
C GLN A 55 11.75 17.28 -7.25
N GLY A 56 10.92 16.92 -6.29
CA GLY A 56 11.30 16.01 -5.21
C GLY A 56 11.04 14.55 -5.54
N VAL A 57 11.25 13.67 -4.53
CA VAL A 57 10.97 12.24 -4.63
C VAL A 57 9.46 12.00 -4.71
N LEU A 58 8.99 11.43 -5.81
CA LEU A 58 7.59 11.11 -6.03
C LEU A 58 7.35 9.61 -5.93
N GLY A 59 6.73 9.17 -4.83
CA GLY A 59 6.20 7.81 -4.70
C GLY A 59 4.78 7.70 -5.24
N ILE A 60 4.51 6.76 -6.14
CA ILE A 60 3.16 6.50 -6.65
C ILE A 60 2.66 5.17 -6.09
N ASN A 61 1.49 5.22 -5.45
CA ASN A 61 0.88 4.06 -4.78
C ASN A 61 -0.22 3.45 -5.67
N ILE A 62 0.01 2.24 -6.14
CA ILE A 62 -0.90 1.51 -7.03
C ILE A 62 -1.64 0.37 -6.32
N GLY A 63 -2.74 -0.06 -6.89
CA GLY A 63 -3.52 -1.17 -6.36
C GLY A 63 -4.73 -1.55 -7.22
N LYS A 64 -5.40 -2.61 -6.81
CA LYS A 64 -6.58 -3.19 -7.48
C LYS A 64 -7.81 -2.29 -7.36
N ASN A 65 -8.62 -2.13 -8.42
CA ASN A 65 -9.95 -1.55 -8.36
C ASN A 65 -10.90 -2.37 -7.46
N ALA A 66 -11.90 -1.71 -6.90
CA ALA A 66 -12.83 -2.35 -5.96
C ALA A 66 -13.67 -3.47 -6.64
N ASP A 67 -14.06 -3.25 -7.88
CA ASP A 67 -14.87 -4.15 -8.70
C ASP A 67 -14.08 -5.24 -9.44
N THR A 68 -12.74 -5.19 -9.41
CA THR A 68 -11.88 -6.25 -9.97
C THR A 68 -11.86 -7.45 -9.02
N PRO A 69 -12.20 -8.66 -9.48
CA PRO A 69 -12.02 -9.89 -8.69
C PRO A 69 -10.56 -10.10 -8.25
N VAL A 70 -10.35 -10.73 -7.09
CA VAL A 70 -9.00 -10.90 -6.53
C VAL A 70 -8.09 -11.71 -7.46
N GLU A 71 -8.61 -12.71 -8.12
CA GLU A 71 -7.90 -13.53 -9.13
C GLU A 71 -7.41 -12.74 -10.36
N ASN A 72 -7.98 -11.57 -10.59
CA ASN A 72 -7.59 -10.66 -11.66
C ASN A 72 -6.78 -9.45 -11.15
N ALA A 73 -6.48 -9.40 -9.86
CA ALA A 73 -5.81 -8.26 -9.22
C ALA A 73 -4.50 -7.88 -9.91
N THR A 74 -3.67 -8.86 -10.25
CA THR A 74 -2.36 -8.66 -10.88
C THR A 74 -2.43 -7.81 -12.15
N LYS A 75 -3.50 -7.96 -12.95
CA LYS A 75 -3.71 -7.16 -14.16
C LYS A 75 -3.84 -5.66 -13.86
N ASP A 76 -4.57 -5.30 -12.81
CA ASP A 76 -4.75 -3.91 -12.41
C ASP A 76 -3.43 -3.26 -11.98
N TYR A 77 -2.61 -4.02 -11.23
CA TYR A 77 -1.27 -3.56 -10.83
C TYR A 77 -0.34 -3.38 -12.04
N LEU A 78 -0.36 -4.31 -13.00
CA LEU A 78 0.45 -4.22 -14.22
C LEU A 78 0.09 -2.97 -15.03
N ILE A 79 -1.21 -2.73 -15.30
CA ILE A 79 -1.68 -1.55 -16.04
C ILE A 79 -1.24 -0.26 -15.34
N CYS A 80 -1.37 -0.20 -14.01
CA CYS A 80 -0.93 0.96 -13.25
C CYS A 80 0.59 1.13 -13.33
N LEU A 81 1.36 0.05 -13.14
CA LEU A 81 2.83 0.08 -13.16
C LEU A 81 3.35 0.59 -14.51
N GLU A 82 2.86 0.05 -15.63
CA GLU A 82 3.25 0.48 -16.98
C GLU A 82 3.02 1.97 -17.21
N LYS A 83 1.87 2.49 -16.77
CA LYS A 83 1.49 3.89 -16.98
C LYS A 83 2.27 4.88 -16.12
N VAL A 84 2.63 4.49 -14.88
CA VAL A 84 3.29 5.40 -13.93
C VAL A 84 4.81 5.30 -13.94
N TYR A 85 5.38 4.25 -14.51
CA TYR A 85 6.79 3.89 -14.38
C TYR A 85 7.73 5.08 -14.63
N GLN A 86 7.59 5.73 -15.78
CA GLN A 86 8.47 6.84 -16.18
C GLN A 86 8.31 8.13 -15.37
N TYR A 87 7.32 8.21 -14.48
CA TYR A 87 7.00 9.41 -13.71
C TYR A 87 7.28 9.27 -12.22
N ALA A 88 7.53 8.06 -11.77
CA ALA A 88 7.72 7.75 -10.36
C ALA A 88 9.20 7.67 -9.98
N SER A 89 9.54 8.17 -8.78
CA SER A 89 10.83 7.87 -8.15
C SER A 89 10.86 6.47 -7.53
N TYR A 90 9.69 5.98 -7.10
CA TYR A 90 9.44 4.60 -6.71
C TYR A 90 7.94 4.30 -6.82
N VAL A 91 7.57 3.04 -6.97
CA VAL A 91 6.16 2.59 -7.02
C VAL A 91 5.83 1.74 -5.80
N THR A 92 4.77 2.11 -5.08
CA THR A 92 4.26 1.32 -3.95
C THR A 92 3.16 0.37 -4.40
N VAL A 93 3.38 -0.92 -4.20
CA VAL A 93 2.40 -1.99 -4.40
C VAL A 93 1.58 -2.15 -3.12
N ASN A 94 0.35 -1.65 -3.11
CA ASN A 94 -0.49 -1.65 -1.91
C ASN A 94 -1.45 -2.83 -1.90
N ILE A 95 -1.15 -3.82 -1.06
CA ILE A 95 -1.96 -5.03 -0.86
C ILE A 95 -2.64 -5.08 0.51
N SER A 96 -2.61 -3.98 1.26
CA SER A 96 -2.85 -3.99 2.72
C SER A 96 -4.11 -3.26 3.16
N SER A 97 -4.87 -2.62 2.25
CA SER A 97 -6.05 -1.86 2.66
C SER A 97 -7.17 -2.75 3.18
N PRO A 98 -7.78 -2.40 4.33
CA PRO A 98 -8.96 -3.09 4.83
C PRO A 98 -10.25 -2.71 4.05
N ASN A 99 -10.20 -1.63 3.27
CA ASN A 99 -11.37 -1.01 2.65
C ASN A 99 -11.64 -1.49 1.22
N THR A 100 -10.91 -2.51 0.75
CA THR A 100 -11.11 -3.15 -0.55
C THR A 100 -11.30 -4.65 -0.31
N LYS A 101 -12.46 -5.18 -0.71
CA LYS A 101 -12.82 -6.58 -0.51
C LYS A 101 -11.72 -7.52 -1.05
N GLY A 102 -11.27 -8.43 -0.20
CA GLY A 102 -10.29 -9.47 -0.54
C GLY A 102 -8.86 -8.97 -0.79
N LEU A 103 -8.57 -7.67 -0.70
CA LEU A 103 -7.23 -7.16 -1.01
C LEU A 103 -6.16 -7.77 -0.09
N ARG A 104 -6.46 -7.93 1.20
CA ARG A 104 -5.50 -8.49 2.16
C ARG A 104 -5.19 -9.97 1.94
N SER A 105 -6.01 -10.71 1.21
CA SER A 105 -5.68 -12.09 0.81
C SER A 105 -4.46 -12.15 -0.12
N LEU A 106 -4.09 -11.04 -0.76
CA LEU A 106 -2.85 -10.92 -1.54
C LEU A 106 -1.58 -10.89 -0.67
N GLN A 107 -1.71 -10.82 0.66
CA GLN A 107 -0.54 -10.78 1.56
C GLN A 107 0.01 -12.17 1.90
N SER A 108 -0.63 -13.25 1.44
CA SER A 108 -0.25 -14.60 1.81
C SER A 108 -0.31 -15.59 0.64
N GLY A 109 0.41 -16.70 0.79
CA GLY A 109 0.34 -17.86 -0.09
C GLY A 109 0.72 -17.57 -1.55
N HIS A 110 0.16 -18.38 -2.44
CA HIS A 110 0.45 -18.33 -3.88
C HIS A 110 0.13 -16.97 -4.52
N ALA A 111 -0.90 -16.28 -4.03
CA ALA A 111 -1.32 -14.99 -4.58
C ALA A 111 -0.24 -13.90 -4.44
N LEU A 112 0.46 -13.86 -3.29
CA LEU A 112 1.60 -12.95 -3.12
C LEU A 112 2.77 -13.31 -4.03
N THR A 113 3.10 -14.59 -4.10
CA THR A 113 4.19 -15.10 -4.93
C THR A 113 3.98 -14.71 -6.40
N GLU A 114 2.80 -15.01 -6.95
CA GLU A 114 2.44 -14.70 -8.34
C GLU A 114 2.47 -13.19 -8.63
N LEU A 115 1.91 -12.39 -7.71
CA LEU A 115 1.90 -10.93 -7.85
C LEU A 115 3.32 -10.36 -7.90
N LEU A 116 4.18 -10.73 -6.95
CA LEU A 116 5.55 -10.19 -6.87
C LEU A 116 6.41 -10.65 -8.04
N GLU A 117 6.32 -11.92 -8.46
CA GLU A 117 7.02 -12.44 -9.62
C GLU A 117 6.64 -11.68 -10.89
N THR A 118 5.32 -11.52 -11.12
CA THR A 118 4.80 -10.84 -12.31
C THR A 118 5.20 -9.37 -12.34
N LEU A 119 5.10 -8.66 -11.20
CA LEU A 119 5.49 -7.26 -11.12
C LEU A 119 7.00 -7.06 -11.25
N LYS A 120 7.80 -7.97 -10.70
CA LYS A 120 9.26 -7.90 -10.85
C LYS A 120 9.69 -8.09 -12.30
N ASN A 121 9.12 -9.06 -12.99
CA ASN A 121 9.40 -9.28 -14.40
C ASN A 121 9.02 -8.05 -15.24
N LYS A 122 7.85 -7.46 -14.99
CA LYS A 122 7.42 -6.22 -15.65
C LYS A 122 8.33 -5.04 -15.32
N GLN A 123 8.76 -4.89 -14.08
CA GLN A 123 9.72 -3.85 -13.69
C GLN A 123 11.03 -3.93 -14.48
N LEU A 124 11.57 -5.13 -14.65
CA LEU A 124 12.81 -5.35 -15.42
C LEU A 124 12.62 -5.04 -16.90
N GLU A 125 11.51 -5.46 -17.50
CA GLU A 125 11.13 -5.11 -18.86
C GLU A 125 11.04 -3.59 -19.07
N LEU A 126 10.38 -2.89 -18.15
CA LEU A 126 10.24 -1.43 -18.21
C LEU A 126 11.58 -0.72 -17.94
N ALA A 127 12.44 -1.25 -17.08
CA ALA A 127 13.77 -0.72 -16.84
C ALA A 127 14.64 -0.78 -18.10
N GLU A 128 14.56 -1.87 -18.87
CA GLU A 128 15.23 -1.99 -20.16
C GLU A 128 14.63 -1.01 -21.17
N GLN A 129 13.30 -0.98 -21.29
CA GLN A 129 12.58 -0.12 -22.24
C GLN A 129 12.90 1.37 -22.05
N PHE A 130 12.93 1.84 -20.79
CA PHE A 130 13.16 3.25 -20.47
C PHE A 130 14.61 3.60 -20.13
N SER A 131 15.51 2.61 -20.06
CA SER A 131 16.92 2.78 -19.69
C SER A 131 17.14 3.38 -18.30
N PHE A 132 16.21 3.19 -17.37
CA PHE A 132 16.37 3.53 -15.95
C PHE A 132 15.49 2.65 -15.06
N TYR A 133 15.93 2.48 -13.82
CA TYR A 133 15.30 1.60 -12.84
C TYR A 133 14.43 2.37 -11.85
N VAL A 134 13.17 1.96 -11.67
CA VAL A 134 12.25 2.50 -10.69
C VAL A 134 11.98 1.46 -9.61
N PRO A 135 12.34 1.69 -8.34
CA PRO A 135 12.13 0.75 -7.25
C PRO A 135 10.66 0.38 -7.03
N LEU A 136 10.40 -0.91 -6.76
CA LEU A 136 9.10 -1.41 -6.27
C LEU A 136 9.14 -1.61 -4.77
N VAL A 137 8.17 -1.03 -4.07
CA VAL A 137 8.06 -1.10 -2.61
C VAL A 137 6.71 -1.71 -2.22
N LEU A 138 6.73 -2.81 -1.47
CA LEU A 138 5.51 -3.45 -0.99
C LEU A 138 4.97 -2.70 0.24
N LYS A 139 3.64 -2.53 0.38
CA LYS A 139 3.01 -1.95 1.57
C LYS A 139 2.08 -2.95 2.24
N VAL A 140 2.37 -3.26 3.51
CA VAL A 140 1.67 -4.28 4.31
C VAL A 140 0.81 -3.69 5.43
N ALA A 141 -0.11 -4.51 5.95
CA ALA A 141 -0.95 -4.19 7.11
C ALA A 141 -0.20 -4.47 8.43
N PRO A 142 -0.62 -3.86 9.55
CA PRO A 142 -0.04 -4.16 10.86
C PRO A 142 -0.62 -5.42 11.51
N ASP A 143 -1.67 -6.00 10.90
CA ASP A 143 -2.43 -7.14 11.43
C ASP A 143 -1.90 -8.47 10.88
N LEU A 144 -0.58 -8.66 10.89
CA LEU A 144 0.12 -9.85 10.42
C LEU A 144 0.59 -10.72 11.59
N THR A 145 0.56 -12.02 11.42
CA THR A 145 1.22 -12.96 12.33
C THR A 145 2.72 -12.98 12.08
N THR A 146 3.49 -13.62 12.96
CA THR A 146 4.93 -13.79 12.75
C THR A 146 5.21 -14.63 11.51
N GLU A 147 4.44 -15.68 11.30
CA GLU A 147 4.53 -16.56 10.13
C GLU A 147 4.22 -15.83 8.83
N ASP A 148 3.22 -14.91 8.85
CA ASP A 148 2.93 -14.05 7.69
C ASP A 148 4.11 -13.13 7.37
N MET A 149 4.73 -12.54 8.41
CA MET A 149 5.87 -11.64 8.23
C MET A 149 7.10 -12.38 7.69
N GLU A 150 7.39 -13.57 8.19
CA GLU A 150 8.48 -14.43 7.69
C GLU A 150 8.24 -14.81 6.23
N PHE A 151 7.03 -15.25 5.89
CA PHE A 151 6.65 -15.57 4.52
C PHE A 151 6.80 -14.36 3.58
N ILE A 152 6.28 -13.19 3.97
CA ILE A 152 6.41 -11.97 3.19
C ILE A 152 7.90 -11.62 2.98
N ALA A 153 8.70 -11.68 4.03
CA ALA A 153 10.13 -11.39 3.95
C ALA A 153 10.85 -12.31 2.97
N ASP A 154 10.57 -13.62 3.03
CA ASP A 154 11.12 -14.60 2.09
C ASP A 154 10.75 -14.28 0.64
N GLN A 155 9.48 -13.90 0.39
CA GLN A 155 9.04 -13.51 -0.96
C GLN A 155 9.72 -12.23 -1.45
N LEU A 156 9.89 -11.23 -0.57
CA LEU A 156 10.60 -9.98 -0.90
C LEU A 156 12.04 -10.25 -1.32
N LEU A 157 12.75 -11.08 -0.57
CA LEU A 157 14.14 -11.48 -0.87
C LEU A 157 14.22 -12.31 -2.15
N LYS A 158 13.34 -13.30 -2.30
CA LYS A 158 13.28 -14.19 -3.47
C LYS A 158 13.11 -13.41 -4.77
N PHE A 159 12.19 -12.45 -4.81
CA PHE A 159 11.90 -11.67 -6.01
C PHE A 159 12.67 -10.34 -6.06
N LYS A 160 13.60 -10.10 -5.12
CA LYS A 160 14.42 -8.88 -5.07
C LYS A 160 13.56 -7.60 -5.14
N ILE A 161 12.51 -7.54 -4.32
CA ILE A 161 11.71 -6.33 -4.15
C ILE A 161 12.52 -5.29 -3.39
N ASP A 162 12.42 -4.03 -3.80
CA ASP A 162 13.37 -2.98 -3.45
C ASP A 162 13.11 -2.31 -2.11
N GLY A 163 11.95 -2.55 -1.48
CA GLY A 163 11.64 -1.99 -0.18
C GLY A 163 10.30 -2.46 0.40
N LEU A 164 10.11 -2.18 1.69
CA LEU A 164 8.89 -2.51 2.41
C LEU A 164 8.38 -1.30 3.20
N ILE A 165 7.11 -0.96 3.03
CA ILE A 165 6.41 0.06 3.83
C ILE A 165 5.60 -0.63 4.93
N VAL A 166 5.90 -0.28 6.18
CA VAL A 166 5.28 -0.80 7.39
C VAL A 166 4.75 0.40 8.21
N THR A 167 3.42 0.62 8.33
CA THR A 167 2.29 -0.19 7.94
C THR A 167 1.15 0.63 7.30
N ASN A 168 0.08 -0.06 6.90
CA ASN A 168 -1.23 0.53 6.67
C ASN A 168 -1.99 0.66 8.01
N THR A 169 -3.27 1.04 7.95
CA THR A 169 -4.20 1.11 9.09
C THR A 169 -4.56 -0.29 9.62
N THR A 170 -4.99 -0.39 10.89
CA THR A 170 -5.42 -1.65 11.51
C THR A 170 -6.94 -1.85 11.47
N LEU A 171 -7.39 -3.10 11.53
CA LEU A 171 -8.77 -3.47 11.83
C LEU A 171 -9.04 -3.57 13.34
N GLY A 172 -8.00 -3.64 14.15
CA GLY A 172 -8.11 -3.61 15.62
C GLY A 172 -8.75 -2.30 16.12
N ARG A 173 -9.28 -2.36 17.33
CA ARG A 173 -9.95 -1.21 17.98
C ARG A 173 -9.35 -0.90 19.34
N GLU A 174 -8.19 -1.50 19.65
CA GLU A 174 -7.50 -1.24 20.91
C GLU A 174 -7.28 0.28 21.10
N GLY A 175 -7.70 0.78 22.24
CA GLY A 175 -7.57 2.19 22.62
C GLY A 175 -8.65 3.13 22.09
N VAL A 176 -9.71 2.59 21.45
CA VAL A 176 -10.88 3.40 21.00
C VAL A 176 -12.20 2.74 21.37
N GLU A 177 -12.18 1.66 22.17
CA GLU A 177 -13.36 0.93 22.62
C GLU A 177 -14.29 1.85 23.43
N GLY A 178 -15.58 1.79 23.13
CA GLY A 178 -16.61 2.59 23.80
C GLY A 178 -16.63 4.08 23.48
N MET A 179 -15.72 4.55 22.63
CA MET A 179 -15.73 5.94 22.16
C MET A 179 -16.79 6.14 21.06
N LEU A 180 -17.30 7.36 20.95
CA LEU A 180 -18.15 7.74 19.84
C LEU A 180 -17.41 7.46 18.50
N HIS A 181 -18.02 6.69 17.62
CA HIS A 181 -17.44 6.18 16.37
C HIS A 181 -16.31 5.15 16.52
N GLY A 182 -16.00 4.67 17.75
CA GLY A 182 -14.94 3.68 17.96
C GLY A 182 -15.18 2.34 17.25
N ASP A 183 -16.45 1.96 17.09
CA ASP A 183 -16.87 0.69 16.46
C ASP A 183 -17.15 0.80 14.95
N GLU A 184 -16.91 1.98 14.35
CA GLU A 184 -17.15 2.18 12.91
C GLU A 184 -16.27 1.23 12.07
N GLN A 185 -16.83 0.71 10.98
CA GLN A 185 -16.07 -0.07 10.02
C GLN A 185 -15.03 0.77 9.30
N GLY A 186 -13.85 0.19 9.06
CA GLY A 186 -12.75 0.84 8.36
C GLY A 186 -11.41 0.61 9.01
N GLY A 187 -10.38 1.29 8.51
CA GLY A 187 -9.04 1.25 9.07
C GLY A 187 -8.83 2.31 10.13
N LEU A 188 -8.38 1.90 11.32
CA LEU A 188 -7.96 2.79 12.38
C LEU A 188 -6.51 3.24 12.18
N SER A 189 -6.28 4.54 12.35
CA SER A 189 -4.96 5.18 12.32
C SER A 189 -4.82 6.19 13.46
N GLY A 190 -3.59 6.63 13.71
CA GLY A 190 -3.26 7.59 14.77
C GLY A 190 -2.60 6.93 15.98
N GLU A 191 -2.60 7.62 17.12
CA GLU A 191 -1.87 7.23 18.33
C GLU A 191 -2.10 5.76 18.76
N PRO A 192 -3.33 5.21 18.73
CA PRO A 192 -3.57 3.82 19.12
C PRO A 192 -2.81 2.78 18.28
N VAL A 193 -2.46 3.12 17.04
CA VAL A 193 -1.78 2.18 16.13
C VAL A 193 -0.25 2.27 16.24
N PHE A 194 0.28 3.31 16.85
CA PHE A 194 1.73 3.58 16.90
C PHE A 194 2.54 2.41 17.45
N THR A 195 2.15 1.88 18.62
CA THR A 195 2.86 0.75 19.24
C THR A 195 2.81 -0.50 18.37
N LYS A 196 1.66 -0.78 17.76
CA LYS A 196 1.47 -1.96 16.88
C LYS A 196 2.30 -1.83 15.60
N SER A 197 2.26 -0.67 14.94
CA SER A 197 3.05 -0.42 13.72
C SER A 197 4.55 -0.46 13.99
N THR A 198 5.01 0.13 15.09
CA THR A 198 6.41 0.11 15.51
C THR A 198 6.89 -1.30 15.82
N LYS A 199 6.07 -2.13 16.51
CA LYS A 199 6.38 -3.54 16.76
C LYS A 199 6.50 -4.32 15.46
N CYS A 200 5.57 -4.13 14.53
CA CYS A 200 5.60 -4.78 13.22
C CYS A 200 6.87 -4.38 12.44
N LEU A 201 7.22 -3.08 12.43
CA LEU A 201 8.46 -2.59 11.82
C LEU A 201 9.71 -3.21 12.43
N SER A 202 9.77 -3.29 13.77
CA SER A 202 10.89 -3.93 14.50
C SER A 202 11.03 -5.42 14.17
N GLN A 203 9.92 -6.14 14.00
CA GLN A 203 9.95 -7.55 13.62
C GLN A 203 10.47 -7.73 12.20
N PHE A 204 9.98 -6.96 11.23
CA PHE A 204 10.53 -7.00 9.86
C PHE A 204 12.00 -6.62 9.80
N SER A 205 12.45 -5.63 10.58
CA SER A 205 13.86 -5.27 10.66
C SER A 205 14.74 -6.45 11.13
N LYS A 206 14.29 -7.20 12.14
CA LYS A 206 15.00 -8.40 12.61
C LYS A 206 15.02 -9.53 11.59
N ILE A 207 13.93 -9.76 10.88
CA ILE A 207 13.82 -10.82 9.87
C ILE A 207 14.69 -10.48 8.65
N LEU A 208 14.60 -9.25 8.16
CA LEU A 208 15.25 -8.82 6.92
C LEU A 208 16.73 -8.44 7.10
N GLN A 209 17.20 -8.17 8.35
CA GLN A 209 18.61 -7.91 8.66
C GLN A 209 19.28 -6.93 7.68
N ASP A 210 18.63 -5.79 7.44
CA ASP A 210 19.10 -4.71 6.53
C ASP A 210 19.25 -5.09 5.05
N GLN A 211 18.78 -6.28 4.63
CA GLN A 211 18.84 -6.70 3.23
C GLN A 211 17.86 -5.92 2.32
N ILE A 212 16.80 -5.33 2.90
CA ILE A 212 15.81 -4.52 2.21
C ILE A 212 15.52 -3.26 3.02
N PRO A 213 15.50 -2.07 2.39
CA PRO A 213 15.11 -0.83 3.04
C PRO A 213 13.67 -0.87 3.60
N LEU A 214 13.50 -0.37 4.82
CA LEU A 214 12.20 -0.26 5.49
C LEU A 214 11.76 1.20 5.58
N ILE A 215 10.48 1.44 5.31
CA ILE A 215 9.84 2.76 5.48
C ILE A 215 8.75 2.62 6.55
N GLY A 216 8.99 3.21 7.71
CA GLY A 216 8.03 3.27 8.81
C GLY A 216 6.92 4.28 8.52
N VAL A 217 5.66 3.88 8.68
CA VAL A 217 4.47 4.73 8.55
C VAL A 217 3.44 4.32 9.61
N GLY A 218 2.97 5.31 10.40
CA GLY A 218 1.97 5.07 11.44
C GLY A 218 2.02 6.12 12.53
#